data_3e546563263ee7ca18288fa25b7e7107
#
_entry.id   3e546563263ee7ca18288fa25b7e7107
#
_cell.length_a   1.000
_cell.length_b   1.000
_cell.length_c   1.000
_cell.angle_alpha   90.00
_cell.angle_beta   90.00
_cell.angle_gamma   90.00
#
_symmetry.space_group_name_H-M   'P 1'
#
loop_
_entity.id
_entity.type
_entity.pdbx_description
1 polymer ?
#
loop_
_entity_poly.entity_id
_entity_poly.type
_entity_poly.pdbx_seq_one_letter_code
_entity_poly.pdbx_strand_id
1 'polypeptide(L)'
;AAQKLLFNRLDHIESIEVKRAEGRYEEFLQLAQEAAPHIWGAGMLRTDRLEEISFTVEAAADEQFIVQRLEREKRCGMVRQLDAEHYRFSAAVYDARELLPWIRTFIGRITAFSCSNEEIERIFYDDLEQTAAYYLQEVQADGEK
;
A
#
# COMPACT_ATOMS: atom_id res chain seq x y z
N ALA A 1 18.01 -10.43 19.10
CA ALA A 1 16.57 -10.56 18.86
C ALA A 1 16.15 -9.35 18.00
N ALA A 2 15.50 -9.59 16.84
CA ALA A 2 15.01 -8.52 16.02
C ALA A 2 14.01 -7.68 16.84
N GLN A 3 14.24 -6.37 16.94
CA GLN A 3 13.31 -5.46 17.59
C GLN A 3 12.07 -5.35 16.67
N LYS A 4 10.89 -5.52 17.25
CA LYS A 4 9.63 -5.42 16.51
C LYS A 4 8.89 -4.18 16.97
N LEU A 5 8.46 -3.35 16.02
CA LEU A 5 7.49 -2.30 16.27
C LEU A 5 6.08 -2.90 16.15
N LEU A 6 5.24 -2.66 17.14
CA LEU A 6 3.85 -3.09 17.17
C LEU A 6 2.96 -1.86 17.19
N PHE A 7 1.91 -1.87 16.35
CA PHE A 7 0.86 -0.87 16.38
C PHE A 7 -0.39 -1.48 17.00
N ASN A 8 -0.94 -0.78 17.98
CA ASN A 8 -2.20 -1.13 18.60
C ASN A 8 -3.25 -0.06 18.26
N ARG A 9 -4.48 -0.48 18.03
CA ARG A 9 -5.61 0.44 17.92
C ARG A 9 -5.91 1.02 19.29
N LEU A 10 -6.17 2.33 19.37
CA LEU A 10 -6.47 3.02 20.62
C LEU A 10 -7.73 2.48 21.29
N ASP A 11 -8.72 2.06 20.51
CA ASP A 11 -9.98 1.49 21.00
C ASP A 11 -9.84 0.06 21.57
N HIS A 12 -8.66 -0.58 21.40
CA HIS A 12 -8.34 -1.88 22.02
C HIS A 12 -7.51 -1.74 23.31
N ILE A 13 -7.22 -0.51 23.76
CA ILE A 13 -6.47 -0.26 25.00
C ILE A 13 -7.47 -0.21 26.14
N GLU A 14 -7.46 -1.22 27.00
CA GLU A 14 -8.33 -1.30 28.19
C GLU A 14 -7.76 -0.51 29.37
N SER A 15 -6.44 -0.47 29.50
CA SER A 15 -5.76 0.27 30.60
C SER A 15 -4.36 0.70 30.20
N ILE A 16 -3.91 1.81 30.78
CA ILE A 16 -2.54 2.32 30.64
C ILE A 16 -1.95 2.49 32.04
N GLU A 17 -0.86 1.79 32.32
CA GLU A 17 -0.09 1.94 33.54
C GLU A 17 1.20 2.71 33.23
N VAL A 18 1.41 3.86 33.89
CA VAL A 18 2.63 4.65 33.76
C VAL A 18 3.64 4.17 34.77
N LYS A 19 4.73 3.59 34.32
CA LYS A 19 5.87 3.16 35.16
C LYS A 19 7.07 4.08 34.98
N ARG A 20 8.06 3.94 35.86
CA ARG A 20 9.33 4.67 35.72
C ARG A 20 10.01 4.28 34.42
N ALA A 21 10.45 5.28 33.64
CA ALA A 21 11.14 5.04 32.37
C ALA A 21 12.45 4.26 32.61
N GLU A 22 12.60 3.14 31.95
CA GLU A 22 13.87 2.39 31.84
C GLU A 22 14.61 2.96 30.64
N GLY A 23 15.54 3.84 30.84
CA GLY A 23 16.59 4.50 30.06
C GLY A 23 16.84 4.23 28.55
N ARG A 24 15.87 3.67 27.79
CA ARG A 24 16.02 3.35 26.37
C ARG A 24 15.07 4.15 25.45
N TYR A 25 14.52 5.24 25.93
CA TYR A 25 13.54 6.04 25.18
C TYR A 25 14.12 6.55 23.84
N GLU A 26 15.34 7.09 23.88
CA GLU A 26 15.98 7.65 22.67
C GLU A 26 16.22 6.60 21.58
N GLU A 27 16.61 5.38 21.97
CA GLU A 27 16.79 4.28 21.01
C GLU A 27 15.47 3.91 20.33
N PHE A 28 14.37 3.84 21.11
CA PHE A 28 13.06 3.52 20.55
C PHE A 28 12.50 4.66 19.70
N LEU A 29 12.74 5.91 20.09
CA LEU A 29 12.35 7.08 19.32
C LEU A 29 13.05 7.09 17.96
N GLN A 30 14.36 6.87 17.94
CA GLN A 30 15.14 6.79 16.72
C GLN A 30 14.61 5.65 15.81
N LEU A 31 14.40 4.45 16.35
CA LEU A 31 13.85 3.33 15.61
C LEU A 31 12.47 3.66 14.99
N ALA A 32 11.60 4.33 15.75
CA ALA A 32 10.28 4.74 15.26
C ALA A 32 10.39 5.78 14.15
N GLN A 33 11.30 6.76 14.27
CA GLN A 33 11.53 7.77 13.24
C GLN A 33 12.10 7.18 11.95
N GLU A 34 13.03 6.23 12.05
CA GLU A 34 13.59 5.51 10.90
C GLU A 34 12.54 4.62 10.21
N ALA A 35 11.66 4.00 10.99
CA ALA A 35 10.63 3.12 10.45
C ALA A 35 9.43 3.87 9.84
N ALA A 36 9.06 5.03 10.36
CA ALA A 36 7.85 5.76 9.99
C ALA A 36 7.67 5.98 8.47
N PRO A 37 8.71 6.34 7.68
CA PRO A 37 8.58 6.52 6.23
C PRO A 37 8.25 5.24 5.45
N HIS A 38 8.38 4.08 6.09
CA HIS A 38 8.23 2.75 5.49
C HIS A 38 7.00 1.99 6.00
N ILE A 39 6.15 2.68 6.79
CA ILE A 39 4.94 2.10 7.38
C ILE A 39 3.73 2.51 6.55
N TRP A 40 3.01 1.53 6.02
CA TRP A 40 1.72 1.80 5.37
C TRP A 40 0.54 1.62 6.31
N GLY A 41 0.47 0.52 6.99
CA GLY A 41 -0.64 0.13 7.86
C GLY A 41 -0.24 -0.07 9.31
N ALA A 42 -0.98 -0.91 10.01
CA ALA A 42 -0.79 -1.20 11.43
C ALA A 42 -0.35 -2.65 11.69
N GLY A 43 0.17 -3.32 10.67
CA GLY A 43 0.62 -4.70 10.76
C GLY A 43 1.85 -4.89 11.64
N MET A 44 2.18 -6.15 11.89
CA MET A 44 3.39 -6.52 12.63
C MET A 44 4.59 -6.31 11.72
N LEU A 45 5.39 -5.30 12.00
CA LEU A 45 6.53 -4.95 11.17
C LEU A 45 7.67 -5.97 11.30
N ARG A 46 8.07 -6.54 10.18
CA ARG A 46 9.38 -7.18 10.03
C ARG A 46 10.35 -6.09 9.58
N THR A 47 11.11 -5.54 10.51
CA THR A 47 12.04 -4.42 10.27
C THR A 47 13.36 -4.85 9.63
N ASP A 48 13.47 -6.10 9.22
CA ASP A 48 14.68 -6.68 8.64
C ASP A 48 14.78 -6.53 7.11
N ARG A 49 13.65 -6.22 6.44
CA ARG A 49 13.63 -6.11 4.98
C ARG A 49 12.51 -5.16 4.52
N LEU A 50 12.84 -4.28 3.61
CA LEU A 50 11.87 -3.47 2.88
C LEU A 50 11.47 -4.19 1.58
N GLU A 51 10.21 -4.07 1.25
CA GLU A 51 9.62 -4.49 -0.02
C GLU A 51 9.37 -3.25 -0.88
N GLU A 52 9.88 -3.27 -2.11
CA GLU A 52 9.63 -2.21 -3.07
C GLU A 52 8.34 -2.51 -3.84
N ILE A 53 7.45 -1.53 -3.90
CA ILE A 53 6.18 -1.63 -4.61
C ILE A 53 5.96 -0.39 -5.46
N SER A 54 5.48 -0.59 -6.68
CA SER A 54 5.11 0.51 -7.57
C SER A 54 3.93 0.14 -8.46
N PHE A 55 3.13 1.13 -8.82
CA PHE A 55 2.11 1.00 -9.86
C PHE A 55 1.97 2.31 -10.63
N THR A 56 1.56 2.19 -11.88
CA THR A 56 1.31 3.33 -12.77
C THR A 56 -0.18 3.41 -13.04
N VAL A 57 -0.74 4.61 -12.90
CA VAL A 57 -2.13 4.88 -13.29
C VAL A 57 -2.16 5.80 -14.50
N GLU A 58 -3.16 5.59 -15.36
CA GLU A 58 -3.56 6.49 -16.42
C GLU A 58 -4.60 7.49 -15.89
N ALA A 59 -4.38 8.78 -16.14
CA ALA A 59 -5.28 9.86 -15.80
C ALA A 59 -5.21 10.95 -16.86
N ALA A 60 -6.28 11.13 -17.63
CA ALA A 60 -6.38 12.18 -18.65
C ALA A 60 -6.34 13.58 -18.04
N ALA A 61 -6.18 14.60 -18.87
CA ALA A 61 -6.04 15.99 -18.43
C ALA A 61 -7.22 16.50 -17.60
N ASP A 62 -8.42 16.03 -17.87
CA ASP A 62 -9.66 16.34 -17.14
C ASP A 62 -9.89 15.45 -15.90
N GLU A 63 -9.03 14.44 -15.68
CA GLU A 63 -9.11 13.49 -14.58
C GLU A 63 -8.07 13.73 -13.47
N GLN A 64 -7.63 14.96 -13.30
CA GLN A 64 -6.61 15.34 -12.29
C GLN A 64 -7.01 14.97 -10.86
N PHE A 65 -8.30 14.73 -10.61
CA PHE A 65 -8.77 14.24 -9.31
C PHE A 65 -8.18 12.86 -8.94
N ILE A 66 -7.80 12.02 -9.92
CA ILE A 66 -7.11 10.74 -9.69
C ILE A 66 -5.73 10.98 -9.09
N VAL A 67 -4.96 11.91 -9.66
CA VAL A 67 -3.63 12.27 -9.16
C VAL A 67 -3.71 12.91 -7.77
N GLN A 68 -4.68 13.81 -7.57
CA GLN A 68 -4.94 14.42 -6.26
C GLN A 68 -5.33 13.36 -5.22
N ARG A 69 -6.07 12.33 -5.64
CA ARG A 69 -6.43 11.21 -4.78
C ARG A 69 -5.21 10.38 -4.39
N LEU A 70 -4.32 10.05 -5.35
CA LEU A 70 -3.05 9.36 -5.07
C LEU A 70 -2.23 10.14 -4.03
N GLU A 71 -2.07 11.45 -4.22
CA GLU A 71 -1.29 12.31 -3.32
C GLU A 71 -1.92 12.43 -1.93
N ARG A 72 -3.24 12.58 -1.85
CA ARG A 72 -3.95 12.73 -0.57
C ARG A 72 -4.02 11.46 0.25
N GLU A 73 -4.17 10.29 -0.41
CA GLU A 73 -4.42 9.02 0.26
C GLU A 73 -3.14 8.24 0.56
N LYS A 74 -2.03 8.53 -0.12
CA LYS A 74 -0.76 7.89 0.20
C LYS A 74 -0.34 8.20 1.64
N ARG A 75 0.11 7.19 2.33
CA ARG A 75 0.64 7.31 3.71
C ARG A 75 2.15 7.47 3.74
N CYS A 76 2.82 6.90 2.74
CA CYS A 76 4.25 7.02 2.50
C CYS A 76 4.51 6.88 1.00
N GLY A 77 5.78 6.93 0.59
CA GLY A 77 6.14 6.85 -0.82
C GLY A 77 5.95 8.14 -1.59
N MET A 78 6.11 8.07 -2.91
CA MET A 78 6.05 9.23 -3.80
C MET A 78 5.19 8.93 -5.04
N VAL A 79 4.61 10.00 -5.59
CA VAL A 79 3.95 10.00 -6.89
C VAL A 79 4.82 10.81 -7.85
N ARG A 80 5.10 10.27 -9.02
CA ARG A 80 5.87 10.91 -10.07
C ARG A 80 5.09 10.88 -11.38
N GLN A 81 4.99 12.01 -12.03
CA GLN A 81 4.49 12.08 -13.40
C GLN A 81 5.54 11.50 -14.36
N LEU A 82 5.13 10.56 -15.21
CA LEU A 82 5.98 9.96 -16.23
C LEU A 82 5.84 10.68 -17.58
N ASP A 83 4.59 11.01 -17.94
CA ASP A 83 4.23 11.76 -19.15
C ASP A 83 2.91 12.51 -18.92
N ALA A 84 2.25 12.96 -19.99
CA ALA A 84 1.03 13.79 -19.91
C ALA A 84 -0.14 13.08 -19.20
N GLU A 85 -0.21 11.74 -19.25
CA GLU A 85 -1.35 10.96 -18.78
C GLU A 85 -0.97 9.85 -17.78
N HIS A 86 0.33 9.58 -17.57
CA HIS A 86 0.77 8.51 -16.69
C HIS A 86 1.47 9.02 -15.44
N TYR A 87 1.04 8.49 -14.30
CA TYR A 87 1.57 8.81 -12.98
C TYR A 87 1.94 7.53 -12.24
N ARG A 88 3.18 7.46 -11.75
CA ARG A 88 3.69 6.33 -11.00
C ARG A 88 3.76 6.63 -9.51
N PHE A 89 3.09 5.81 -8.72
CA PHE A 89 3.36 5.70 -7.29
C PHE A 89 4.48 4.70 -7.05
N SER A 90 5.35 4.98 -6.09
CA SER A 90 6.39 4.04 -5.62
C SER A 90 6.65 4.22 -4.14
N ALA A 91 6.88 3.10 -3.44
CA ALA A 91 7.22 3.08 -2.03
C ALA A 91 8.14 1.90 -1.72
N ALA A 92 8.95 2.04 -0.66
CA ALA A 92 9.65 0.96 0.00
C ALA A 92 9.02 0.79 1.39
N VAL A 93 8.39 -0.34 1.67
CA VAL A 93 7.58 -0.60 2.87
C VAL A 93 7.94 -1.93 3.52
N TYR A 94 7.62 -2.08 4.80
CA TYR A 94 7.87 -3.34 5.51
C TYR A 94 6.89 -4.45 5.15
N ASP A 95 5.66 -4.10 4.73
CA ASP A 95 4.64 -5.05 4.29
C ASP A 95 3.84 -4.45 3.11
N ALA A 96 4.20 -4.86 1.90
CA ALA A 96 3.53 -4.41 0.68
C ALA A 96 2.09 -4.93 0.55
N ARG A 97 1.73 -6.01 1.25
CA ARG A 97 0.37 -6.56 1.26
C ARG A 97 -0.65 -5.54 1.78
N GLU A 98 -0.25 -4.70 2.72
CA GLU A 98 -1.13 -3.67 3.29
C GLU A 98 -1.55 -2.59 2.29
N LEU A 99 -0.82 -2.43 1.18
CA LEU A 99 -1.16 -1.48 0.13
C LEU A 99 -2.22 -2.02 -0.85
N LEU A 100 -2.33 -3.35 -1.02
CA LEU A 100 -3.22 -3.96 -2.00
C LEU A 100 -4.67 -3.47 -1.95
N PRO A 101 -5.33 -3.32 -0.77
CA PRO A 101 -6.69 -2.80 -0.71
C PRO A 101 -6.83 -1.39 -1.29
N TRP A 102 -5.85 -0.53 -1.06
CA TRP A 102 -5.83 0.82 -1.61
C TRP A 102 -5.54 0.82 -3.11
N ILE A 103 -4.54 0.04 -3.56
CA ILE A 103 -4.16 -0.08 -4.97
C ILE A 103 -5.35 -0.58 -5.79
N ARG A 104 -6.10 -1.58 -5.30
CA ARG A 104 -7.29 -2.13 -5.96
C ARG A 104 -8.37 -1.07 -6.23
N THR A 105 -8.40 0.02 -5.49
CA THR A 105 -9.34 1.12 -5.75
C THR A 105 -9.06 1.89 -7.03
N PHE A 106 -7.91 1.66 -7.69
CA PHE A 106 -7.51 2.24 -8.97
C PHE A 106 -7.53 1.20 -10.11
N ILE A 107 -8.08 0.00 -9.90
CA ILE A 107 -7.87 -1.19 -10.77
C ILE A 107 -8.20 -0.93 -12.25
N GLY A 108 -9.21 -0.14 -12.57
CA GLY A 108 -9.58 0.19 -13.96
C GLY A 108 -8.63 1.17 -14.65
N ARG A 109 -7.57 1.65 -13.98
CA ARG A 109 -6.64 2.67 -14.46
C ARG A 109 -5.18 2.26 -14.31
N ILE A 110 -4.92 1.11 -13.70
CA ILE A 110 -3.56 0.62 -13.51
C ILE A 110 -3.05 0.03 -14.82
N THR A 111 -1.98 0.62 -15.35
CA THR A 111 -1.32 0.18 -16.59
C THR A 111 -0.06 -0.62 -16.35
N ALA A 112 0.52 -0.54 -15.15
CA ALA A 112 1.67 -1.34 -14.73
C ALA A 112 1.67 -1.52 -13.21
N PHE A 113 2.09 -2.69 -12.75
CA PHE A 113 2.28 -3.02 -11.34
C PHE A 113 3.56 -3.83 -11.18
N SER A 114 4.31 -3.58 -10.12
CA SER A 114 5.50 -4.35 -9.76
C SER A 114 5.72 -4.34 -8.26
N CYS A 115 6.15 -5.49 -7.73
CA CYS A 115 6.53 -5.63 -6.33
C CYS A 115 7.77 -6.53 -6.22
N SER A 116 8.74 -6.15 -5.37
CA SER A 116 9.91 -7.00 -5.08
C SER A 116 9.54 -8.30 -4.35
N ASN A 117 8.36 -8.37 -3.77
CA ASN A 117 7.77 -9.60 -3.23
C ASN A 117 6.90 -10.24 -4.32
N GLU A 118 7.41 -11.30 -4.95
CA GLU A 118 6.76 -12.03 -6.04
C GLU A 118 5.38 -12.58 -5.64
N GLU A 119 5.17 -12.93 -4.37
CA GLU A 119 3.86 -13.39 -3.90
C GLU A 119 2.81 -12.27 -3.99
N ILE A 120 3.18 -11.04 -3.63
CA ILE A 120 2.28 -9.88 -3.71
C ILE A 120 1.99 -9.52 -5.16
N GLU A 121 3.01 -9.57 -6.01
CA GLU A 121 2.84 -9.32 -7.44
C GLU A 121 1.88 -10.34 -8.07
N ARG A 122 2.06 -11.63 -7.76
CA ARG A 122 1.17 -12.70 -8.21
C ARG A 122 -0.27 -12.50 -7.71
N ILE A 123 -0.47 -12.20 -6.41
CA ILE A 123 -1.81 -11.95 -5.85
C ILE A 123 -2.52 -10.82 -6.61
N PHE A 124 -1.80 -9.74 -6.96
CA PHE A 124 -2.39 -8.63 -7.69
C PHE A 124 -2.87 -9.06 -9.09
N TYR A 125 -2.06 -9.81 -9.84
CA TYR A 125 -2.43 -10.27 -11.18
C TYR A 125 -3.51 -11.35 -11.15
N ASP A 126 -3.47 -12.29 -10.21
CA ASP A 126 -4.53 -13.31 -10.01
C ASP A 126 -5.89 -12.63 -9.73
N ASP A 127 -5.93 -11.57 -8.91
CA ASP A 127 -7.13 -10.78 -8.65
C ASP A 127 -7.67 -10.08 -9.91
N LEU A 128 -6.78 -9.56 -10.76
CA LEU A 128 -7.15 -8.95 -12.04
C LEU A 128 -7.77 -9.96 -12.99
N GLU A 129 -7.15 -11.12 -13.16
CA GLU A 129 -7.65 -12.20 -14.00
C GLU A 129 -9.01 -12.69 -13.53
N GLN A 130 -9.17 -12.90 -12.22
CA GLN A 130 -10.44 -13.31 -11.65
C GLN A 130 -11.54 -12.26 -11.87
N THR A 131 -11.22 -10.98 -11.67
CA THR A 131 -12.16 -9.88 -11.90
C THR A 131 -12.58 -9.81 -13.36
N ALA A 132 -11.62 -9.89 -14.29
CA ALA A 132 -11.90 -9.89 -15.72
C ALA A 132 -12.78 -11.08 -16.12
N ALA A 133 -12.54 -12.28 -15.59
CA ALA A 133 -13.31 -13.47 -15.87
C ALA A 133 -14.79 -13.31 -15.48
N TYR A 134 -15.08 -12.69 -14.32
CA TYR A 134 -16.46 -12.44 -13.91
C TYR A 134 -17.19 -11.49 -14.88
N TYR A 135 -16.59 -10.35 -15.23
CA TYR A 135 -17.22 -9.38 -16.13
C TYR A 135 -17.38 -9.89 -17.57
N LEU A 136 -16.43 -10.68 -18.08
CA LEU A 136 -16.51 -11.24 -19.42
C LEU A 136 -17.59 -12.34 -19.53
N GLN A 137 -17.86 -13.10 -18.48
CA GLN A 137 -18.95 -14.07 -18.44
C GLN A 137 -20.32 -13.40 -18.50
N GLU A 138 -20.55 -12.29 -17.79
CA GLU A 138 -21.80 -11.55 -17.81
C GLU A 138 -22.10 -10.94 -19.19
N VAL A 139 -21.08 -10.36 -19.85
CA VAL A 139 -21.23 -9.78 -21.20
C VAL A 139 -21.61 -10.81 -22.24
N GLN A 140 -21.09 -12.04 -22.15
CA GLN A 140 -21.45 -13.13 -23.08
C GLN A 140 -22.88 -13.64 -22.84
N ALA A 141 -23.35 -13.68 -21.60
CA ALA A 141 -24.70 -14.13 -21.27
C ALA A 141 -25.80 -13.15 -21.74
N ASP A 142 -25.50 -11.84 -21.75
CA ASP A 142 -26.44 -10.81 -22.22
C ASP A 142 -26.43 -10.63 -23.76
N GLY A 143 -25.40 -11.09 -24.46
CA GLY A 143 -25.29 -11.02 -25.92
C GLY A 143 -26.05 -12.13 -26.66
N GLU A 144 -26.56 -13.15 -25.96
CA GLU A 144 -27.35 -14.27 -26.56
C GLU A 144 -28.88 -14.11 -26.41
N LYS A 145 -29.37 -12.92 -25.99
CA LYS A 145 -30.79 -12.56 -25.96
C LYS A 145 -31.09 -11.56 -27.06
#